data_a1d73f71336e0d7d018fa0d23d83c087
#
_entry.id   a1d73f71336e0d7d018fa0d23d83c087
#
_cell.length_a   1.000
_cell.length_b   1.000
_cell.length_c   1.000
_cell.angle_alpha   90.00
_cell.angle_beta   90.00
_cell.angle_gamma   90.00
#
_symmetry.space_group_name_H-M   'P 1'
#
loop_
_entity.id
_entity.type
_entity.pdbx_description
1 polymer ?
#
loop_
_entity_poly.entity_id
_entity_poly.type
_entity_poly.pdbx_seq_one_letter_code
_entity_poly.pdbx_strand_id
1 'polypeptide(L)'
;MQIRPILATLRHHKLTVVLLTLQVALTCAIVCNVAFMIAQRVQQISLPTGIAENQLSVIHSRFIGSDAEPWAAQHKADLEQADWAQHQVDLAALRAIPGVKSAAEVRFALPLDKNESSYGTCPSQQALDRAMQMVSIHGTGCIEPSVYDGSPGLIATLGLHLVAGRDFKPDEYVLGQKNPSVAIISSALAQHLWPGQNALGKELYVGHHIIRVVGIVGTLLAPNLHGAGRNYDTMIWPQLAESTGVFYVMRSAPRDRARILKDAKAALLKLGPGRFINPKYVETYTQIRAQYFQRDTTMIGLLIASALGLLFVTAIGITGLANFWVQRRTRSIGIRRAIGATRADILRYFQAENFLIVTFGVVIGVLLAIGLNLLLMKHYELPRLPLWYLPVGAVVLWLLGQLSVLAPALRASNVPPVVATRSV
;
A
#
# COMPACT_ATOMS: atom_id res chain seq x y z
N MET A 1 27.02 39.28 11.16
CA MET A 1 27.86 38.19 10.66
C MET A 1 28.31 38.55 9.23
N GLN A 2 29.62 38.69 8.99
CA GLN A 2 30.12 39.05 7.65
C GLN A 2 30.23 37.77 6.80
N ILE A 3 29.37 37.61 5.80
CA ILE A 3 29.33 36.43 4.88
C ILE A 3 30.56 36.45 3.94
N ARG A 4 31.08 37.62 3.58
CA ARG A 4 32.24 37.77 2.67
C ARG A 4 33.49 36.98 3.05
N PRO A 5 33.97 36.94 4.34
CA PRO A 5 35.13 36.14 4.68
C PRO A 5 34.90 34.64 4.62
N ILE A 6 33.67 34.15 4.80
CA ILE A 6 33.31 32.72 4.68
C ILE A 6 33.40 32.29 3.20
N LEU A 7 32.85 33.10 2.27
CA LEU A 7 32.95 32.82 0.83
C LEU A 7 34.37 32.85 0.29
N ALA A 8 35.24 33.75 0.81
CA ALA A 8 36.66 33.80 0.42
C ALA A 8 37.39 32.53 0.85
N THR A 9 37.08 32.00 2.04
CA THR A 9 37.69 30.78 2.58
C THR A 9 37.26 29.52 1.81
N LEU A 10 35.99 29.44 1.37
CA LEU A 10 35.48 28.35 0.53
C LEU A 10 36.16 28.27 -0.84
N ARG A 11 36.59 29.43 -1.38
CA ARG A 11 37.33 29.50 -2.65
C ARG A 11 38.71 28.85 -2.60
N HIS A 12 39.37 28.80 -1.45
CA HIS A 12 40.71 28.18 -1.32
C HIS A 12 40.67 26.64 -1.23
N HIS A 13 39.48 26.04 -0.87
CA HIS A 13 39.31 24.60 -0.71
C HIS A 13 38.24 24.05 -1.67
N LYS A 14 38.24 24.49 -2.93
CA LYS A 14 37.18 24.22 -3.92
C LYS A 14 36.84 22.73 -4.05
N LEU A 15 37.81 21.86 -4.14
CA LEU A 15 37.61 20.41 -4.38
C LEU A 15 36.83 19.76 -3.22
N THR A 16 37.22 20.09 -1.98
CA THR A 16 36.59 19.52 -0.79
C THR A 16 35.14 20.03 -0.62
N VAL A 17 34.91 21.33 -0.87
CA VAL A 17 33.57 21.94 -0.82
C VAL A 17 32.68 21.34 -1.90
N VAL A 18 33.17 21.16 -3.11
CA VAL A 18 32.44 20.55 -4.23
C VAL A 18 32.07 19.10 -3.92
N LEU A 19 33.00 18.30 -3.42
CA LEU A 19 32.73 16.91 -3.03
C LEU A 19 31.65 16.81 -1.95
N LEU A 20 31.74 17.65 -0.91
CA LEU A 20 30.74 17.66 0.16
C LEU A 20 29.38 18.13 -0.34
N THR A 21 29.35 19.19 -1.16
CA THR A 21 28.12 19.69 -1.76
C THR A 21 27.48 18.62 -2.65
N LEU A 22 28.28 17.92 -3.46
CA LEU A 22 27.79 16.84 -4.31
C LEU A 22 27.25 15.67 -3.49
N GLN A 23 27.97 15.27 -2.44
CA GLN A 23 27.52 14.23 -1.52
C GLN A 23 26.17 14.58 -0.88
N VAL A 24 26.03 15.81 -0.33
CA VAL A 24 24.78 16.29 0.26
C VAL A 24 23.66 16.35 -0.80
N ALA A 25 23.97 16.83 -2.00
CA ALA A 25 23.00 16.92 -3.08
C ALA A 25 22.47 15.55 -3.51
N LEU A 26 23.36 14.56 -3.69
CA LEU A 26 22.99 13.20 -4.05
C LEU A 26 22.14 12.54 -2.93
N THR A 27 22.60 12.72 -1.68
CA THR A 27 21.83 12.20 -0.51
C THR A 27 20.46 12.84 -0.44
N CYS A 28 20.35 14.16 -0.66
CA CYS A 28 19.06 14.86 -0.67
C CYS A 28 18.11 14.29 -1.74
N ALA A 29 18.62 14.14 -2.96
CA ALA A 29 17.84 13.62 -4.07
C ALA A 29 17.31 12.20 -3.79
N ILE A 30 18.14 11.33 -3.26
CA ILE A 30 17.77 9.94 -2.96
C ILE A 30 16.80 9.90 -1.77
N VAL A 31 17.09 10.58 -0.67
CA VAL A 31 16.26 10.55 0.55
C VAL A 31 14.86 11.10 0.29
N CYS A 32 14.72 12.18 -0.49
CA CYS A 32 13.40 12.72 -0.85
C CYS A 32 12.57 11.70 -1.65
N ASN A 33 13.16 11.06 -2.65
CA ASN A 33 12.45 10.05 -3.45
C ASN A 33 12.13 8.79 -2.64
N VAL A 34 13.05 8.32 -1.80
CA VAL A 34 12.84 7.17 -0.91
C VAL A 34 11.73 7.46 0.10
N ALA A 35 11.73 8.63 0.72
CA ALA A 35 10.66 9.03 1.65
C ALA A 35 9.29 9.04 0.97
N PHE A 36 9.20 9.53 -0.25
CA PHE A 36 7.98 9.49 -1.06
C PHE A 36 7.54 8.06 -1.38
N MET A 37 8.46 7.20 -1.83
CA MET A 37 8.15 5.78 -2.12
C MET A 37 7.66 5.04 -0.88
N ILE A 38 8.28 5.27 0.28
CA ILE A 38 7.84 4.68 1.56
C ILE A 38 6.43 5.15 1.89
N ALA A 39 6.17 6.46 1.81
CA ALA A 39 4.87 7.02 2.14
C ALA A 39 3.74 6.48 1.25
N GLN A 40 3.98 6.32 -0.05
CA GLN A 40 3.03 5.71 -0.97
C GLN A 40 2.70 4.26 -0.60
N ARG A 41 3.72 3.44 -0.28
CA ARG A 41 3.50 2.06 0.12
C ARG A 41 2.78 1.97 1.46
N VAL A 42 3.13 2.81 2.43
CA VAL A 42 2.42 2.89 3.71
C VAL A 42 0.95 3.27 3.49
N GLN A 43 0.67 4.22 2.59
CA GLN A 43 -0.69 4.59 2.24
C GLN A 43 -1.47 3.42 1.62
N GLN A 44 -0.85 2.64 0.72
CA GLN A 44 -1.47 1.44 0.14
C GLN A 44 -1.74 0.36 1.19
N ILE A 45 -0.78 0.10 2.08
CA ILE A 45 -0.94 -0.88 3.17
C ILE A 45 -2.05 -0.45 4.15
N SER A 46 -2.28 0.84 4.32
CA SER A 46 -3.29 1.38 5.26
C SER A 46 -4.70 1.53 4.66
N LEU A 47 -4.92 1.14 3.39
CA LEU A 47 -6.25 1.22 2.76
C LEU A 47 -7.27 0.38 3.56
N PRO A 48 -8.43 0.94 3.91
CA PRO A 48 -9.49 0.21 4.57
C PRO A 48 -10.15 -0.77 3.59
N THR A 49 -10.32 -2.01 3.99
CA THR A 49 -10.98 -3.02 3.13
C THR A 49 -12.50 -2.93 3.13
N GLY A 50 -13.07 -2.32 4.17
CA GLY A 50 -14.53 -2.24 4.37
C GLY A 50 -15.13 -3.45 5.06
N ILE A 51 -14.37 -4.53 5.27
CA ILE A 51 -14.83 -5.76 5.95
C ILE A 51 -14.34 -5.84 7.40
N ALA A 52 -14.90 -6.76 8.17
CA ALA A 52 -14.56 -6.96 9.58
C ALA A 52 -13.27 -7.78 9.77
N GLU A 53 -12.13 -7.29 9.25
CA GLU A 53 -10.84 -8.00 9.12
C GLU A 53 -10.43 -8.80 10.35
N ASN A 54 -10.57 -8.19 11.54
CA ASN A 54 -10.15 -8.81 12.80
C ASN A 54 -11.10 -9.93 13.29
N GLN A 55 -12.23 -10.14 12.60
CA GLN A 55 -13.24 -11.13 13.00
C GLN A 55 -13.33 -12.29 12.00
N LEU A 56 -12.61 -12.25 10.90
CA LEU A 56 -12.74 -13.21 9.81
C LEU A 56 -11.67 -14.29 9.84
N SER A 57 -12.12 -15.52 9.60
CA SER A 57 -11.31 -16.71 9.37
C SER A 57 -11.71 -17.36 8.05
N VAL A 58 -10.76 -17.87 7.29
CA VAL A 58 -10.95 -18.39 5.94
C VAL A 58 -10.42 -19.82 5.88
N ILE A 59 -11.16 -20.69 5.23
CA ILE A 59 -10.74 -22.07 4.95
C ILE A 59 -11.15 -22.43 3.52
N HIS A 60 -10.20 -22.96 2.75
CA HIS A 60 -10.48 -23.50 1.42
C HIS A 60 -10.66 -25.01 1.50
N SER A 61 -11.80 -25.48 1.02
CA SER A 61 -12.12 -26.88 0.90
C SER A 61 -12.38 -27.24 -0.56
N ARG A 62 -11.85 -28.38 -1.00
CA ARG A 62 -12.09 -28.93 -2.34
C ARG A 62 -12.50 -30.39 -2.24
N PHE A 63 -13.45 -30.79 -3.09
CA PHE A 63 -13.77 -32.21 -3.30
C PHE A 63 -12.85 -32.82 -4.36
N ILE A 64 -12.37 -34.04 -4.10
CA ILE A 64 -11.53 -34.79 -5.03
C ILE A 64 -12.46 -35.73 -5.80
N GLY A 65 -12.54 -35.62 -7.13
CA GLY A 65 -13.00 -36.68 -7.99
C GLY A 65 -14.15 -36.41 -8.95
N SER A 66 -14.78 -35.23 -8.99
CA SER A 66 -15.92 -35.03 -9.91
C SER A 66 -15.59 -34.38 -11.26
N ASP A 67 -14.50 -33.62 -11.35
CA ASP A 67 -14.22 -32.75 -12.51
C ASP A 67 -13.46 -33.46 -13.65
N ALA A 68 -12.92 -34.67 -13.44
CA ALA A 68 -11.97 -35.29 -14.34
C ALA A 68 -12.58 -36.32 -15.31
N GLU A 69 -13.87 -36.63 -15.18
CA GLU A 69 -14.49 -37.69 -15.94
C GLU A 69 -15.24 -37.15 -17.17
N PRO A 70 -15.17 -37.79 -18.38
CA PRO A 70 -15.84 -37.32 -19.60
C PRO A 70 -17.36 -37.19 -19.47
N TRP A 71 -18.00 -37.95 -18.58
CA TRP A 71 -19.44 -37.88 -18.32
C TRP A 71 -19.84 -36.60 -17.54
N ALA A 72 -18.89 -35.98 -16.85
CA ALA A 72 -19.15 -34.75 -16.07
C ALA A 72 -19.66 -33.59 -16.95
N ALA A 73 -19.14 -33.49 -18.18
CA ALA A 73 -19.59 -32.48 -19.12
C ALA A 73 -21.06 -32.62 -19.54
N GLN A 74 -21.57 -33.86 -19.59
CA GLN A 74 -22.98 -34.16 -19.96
C GLN A 74 -23.94 -33.96 -18.79
N HIS A 75 -23.45 -34.05 -17.54
CA HIS A 75 -24.24 -33.96 -16.31
C HIS A 75 -23.90 -32.73 -15.49
N LYS A 76 -23.40 -31.68 -16.13
CA LYS A 76 -22.91 -30.49 -15.46
C LYS A 76 -23.93 -29.85 -14.48
N ALA A 77 -25.21 -29.76 -14.90
CA ALA A 77 -26.24 -29.15 -14.06
C ALA A 77 -26.55 -29.99 -12.81
N ASP A 78 -26.54 -31.31 -12.92
CA ASP A 78 -26.78 -32.22 -11.80
C ASP A 78 -25.61 -32.15 -10.81
N LEU A 79 -24.38 -32.07 -11.31
CA LEU A 79 -23.15 -31.91 -10.50
C LEU A 79 -23.14 -30.57 -9.77
N GLU A 80 -23.45 -29.47 -10.45
CA GLU A 80 -23.54 -28.14 -9.83
C GLU A 80 -24.56 -28.13 -8.68
N GLN A 81 -25.69 -28.81 -8.87
CA GLN A 81 -26.70 -28.91 -7.82
C GLN A 81 -26.26 -29.81 -6.65
N ALA A 82 -25.56 -30.90 -6.94
CA ALA A 82 -24.99 -31.78 -5.91
C ALA A 82 -23.89 -31.06 -5.13
N ASP A 83 -22.99 -30.35 -5.79
CA ASP A 83 -21.94 -29.54 -5.17
C ASP A 83 -22.55 -28.48 -4.25
N TRP A 84 -23.56 -27.76 -4.74
CA TRP A 84 -24.26 -26.78 -3.91
C TRP A 84 -24.92 -27.40 -2.66
N ALA A 85 -25.59 -28.55 -2.81
CA ALA A 85 -26.15 -29.26 -1.68
C ALA A 85 -25.07 -29.63 -0.64
N GLN A 86 -23.89 -30.04 -1.11
CA GLN A 86 -22.76 -30.33 -0.25
C GLN A 86 -22.22 -29.07 0.44
N HIS A 87 -22.13 -27.94 -0.27
CA HIS A 87 -21.74 -26.66 0.33
C HIS A 87 -22.71 -26.21 1.44
N GLN A 88 -24.00 -26.49 1.31
CA GLN A 88 -24.99 -26.23 2.36
C GLN A 88 -24.71 -27.06 3.62
N VAL A 89 -24.36 -28.35 3.45
CA VAL A 89 -23.96 -29.22 4.57
C VAL A 89 -22.71 -28.68 5.26
N ASP A 90 -21.73 -28.21 4.49
CA ASP A 90 -20.50 -27.62 5.01
C ASP A 90 -20.79 -26.35 5.80
N LEU A 91 -21.58 -25.45 5.23
CA LEU A 91 -21.96 -24.20 5.89
C LEU A 91 -22.75 -24.47 7.19
N ALA A 92 -23.64 -25.48 7.19
CA ALA A 92 -24.36 -25.88 8.40
C ALA A 92 -23.40 -26.38 9.48
N ALA A 93 -22.43 -27.22 9.14
CA ALA A 93 -21.41 -27.71 10.07
C ALA A 93 -20.53 -26.57 10.61
N LEU A 94 -20.11 -25.64 9.75
CA LEU A 94 -19.30 -24.49 10.15
C LEU A 94 -20.07 -23.52 11.07
N ARG A 95 -21.37 -23.28 10.79
CA ARG A 95 -22.24 -22.46 11.63
C ARG A 95 -22.54 -23.09 12.99
N ALA A 96 -22.49 -24.41 13.09
CA ALA A 96 -22.68 -25.14 14.34
C ALA A 96 -21.46 -25.06 15.29
N ILE A 97 -20.31 -24.57 14.85
CA ILE A 97 -19.11 -24.43 15.69
C ILE A 97 -19.34 -23.35 16.76
N PRO A 98 -19.15 -23.64 18.05
CA PRO A 98 -19.35 -22.65 19.11
C PRO A 98 -18.47 -21.42 18.92
N GLY A 99 -19.08 -20.24 18.91
CA GLY A 99 -18.40 -18.95 18.71
C GLY A 99 -18.38 -18.43 17.27
N VAL A 100 -18.81 -19.21 16.29
CA VAL A 100 -19.07 -18.74 14.93
C VAL A 100 -20.40 -17.95 14.95
N LYS A 101 -20.33 -16.69 14.55
CA LYS A 101 -21.50 -15.79 14.45
C LYS A 101 -22.24 -15.97 13.13
N SER A 102 -21.49 -16.15 12.06
CA SER A 102 -21.99 -16.41 10.72
C SER A 102 -20.91 -17.07 9.88
N ALA A 103 -21.33 -17.79 8.84
CA ALA A 103 -20.45 -18.35 7.83
C ALA A 103 -21.11 -18.24 6.45
N ALA A 104 -20.32 -17.92 5.46
CA ALA A 104 -20.73 -17.82 4.06
C ALA A 104 -19.65 -18.41 3.17
N GLU A 105 -20.05 -18.80 1.98
CA GLU A 105 -19.20 -19.21 0.90
C GLU A 105 -18.80 -18.01 0.07
N VAL A 106 -17.55 -17.99 -0.42
CA VAL A 106 -17.02 -17.06 -1.39
C VAL A 106 -16.44 -17.85 -2.55
N ARG A 107 -16.80 -17.48 -3.77
CA ARG A 107 -16.43 -18.25 -4.95
C ARG A 107 -14.97 -18.02 -5.37
N PHE A 108 -14.55 -16.79 -5.56
CA PHE A 108 -13.24 -16.48 -6.13
C PHE A 108 -12.31 -15.73 -5.19
N ALA A 109 -12.76 -14.66 -4.56
CA ALA A 109 -11.86 -13.75 -3.89
C ALA A 109 -12.45 -13.05 -2.67
N LEU A 110 -11.56 -12.67 -1.77
CA LEU A 110 -11.75 -11.66 -0.74
C LEU A 110 -10.94 -10.41 -1.11
N PRO A 111 -11.18 -9.25 -0.49
CA PRO A 111 -10.27 -8.12 -0.63
C PRO A 111 -8.82 -8.55 -0.36
N LEU A 112 -7.87 -8.11 -1.18
CA LEU A 112 -6.44 -8.43 -1.06
C LEU A 112 -6.07 -9.92 -1.21
N ASP A 113 -6.82 -10.68 -2.00
CA ASP A 113 -6.58 -12.13 -2.23
C ASP A 113 -5.86 -12.42 -3.56
N LYS A 114 -5.64 -11.43 -4.40
CA LYS A 114 -5.02 -11.53 -5.74
C LYS A 114 -5.86 -12.23 -6.81
N ASN A 115 -6.84 -13.03 -6.45
CA ASN A 115 -7.80 -13.58 -7.41
C ASN A 115 -8.84 -12.50 -7.70
N GLU A 116 -9.11 -12.24 -8.95
CA GLU A 116 -10.04 -11.19 -9.33
C GLU A 116 -10.89 -11.63 -10.52
N SER A 117 -12.15 -11.30 -10.46
CA SER A 117 -13.07 -11.35 -11.57
C SER A 117 -13.57 -9.94 -11.83
N SER A 118 -13.52 -9.49 -13.08
CA SER A 118 -14.00 -8.16 -13.49
C SER A 118 -14.77 -8.25 -14.79
N TYR A 119 -15.74 -7.37 -14.96
CA TYR A 119 -16.57 -7.32 -16.18
C TYR A 119 -16.81 -5.87 -16.57
N GLY A 120 -16.66 -5.57 -17.87
CA GLY A 120 -17.01 -4.28 -18.42
C GLY A 120 -18.48 -3.93 -18.14
N THR A 121 -18.70 -2.90 -17.33
CA THR A 121 -20.00 -2.50 -16.81
C THR A 121 -20.32 -1.08 -17.21
N CYS A 122 -21.45 -0.88 -17.85
CA CYS A 122 -21.88 0.40 -18.41
C CYS A 122 -23.14 0.93 -17.72
N PRO A 123 -23.29 2.26 -17.55
CA PRO A 123 -24.45 2.87 -16.89
C PRO A 123 -25.68 2.98 -17.79
N SER A 124 -25.56 2.70 -19.10
CA SER A 124 -26.65 2.76 -20.08
C SER A 124 -26.34 1.91 -21.29
N GLN A 125 -27.40 1.53 -22.04
CA GLN A 125 -27.27 0.84 -23.32
C GLN A 125 -26.43 1.62 -24.33
N GLN A 126 -26.60 2.95 -24.42
CA GLN A 126 -25.81 3.79 -25.31
C GLN A 126 -24.31 3.78 -24.98
N ALA A 127 -23.96 3.71 -23.71
CA ALA A 127 -22.56 3.59 -23.29
C ALA A 127 -21.98 2.24 -23.69
N LEU A 128 -22.77 1.16 -23.55
CA LEU A 128 -22.40 -0.19 -23.97
C LEU A 128 -22.21 -0.26 -25.49
N ASP A 129 -23.14 0.28 -26.27
CA ASP A 129 -23.05 0.28 -27.75
C ASP A 129 -21.78 1.01 -28.21
N ARG A 130 -21.47 2.14 -27.59
CA ARG A 130 -20.21 2.87 -27.86
C ARG A 130 -18.97 2.05 -27.51
N ALA A 131 -18.99 1.38 -26.35
CA ALA A 131 -17.88 0.54 -25.93
C ALA A 131 -17.65 -0.64 -26.89
N MET A 132 -18.73 -1.26 -27.37
CA MET A 132 -18.68 -2.33 -28.37
C MET A 132 -18.14 -1.83 -29.72
N GLN A 133 -18.60 -0.67 -30.19
CA GLN A 133 -18.11 -0.06 -31.44
C GLN A 133 -16.64 0.32 -31.38
N MET A 134 -16.19 0.86 -30.24
CA MET A 134 -14.78 1.24 -30.03
C MET A 134 -13.88 0.07 -29.67
N VAL A 135 -14.44 -1.12 -29.37
CA VAL A 135 -13.71 -2.27 -28.81
C VAL A 135 -12.88 -1.87 -27.58
N SER A 136 -13.39 -0.87 -26.83
CA SER A 136 -12.73 -0.30 -25.66
C SER A 136 -13.74 0.32 -24.72
N ILE A 137 -13.49 0.21 -23.42
CA ILE A 137 -14.28 0.90 -22.39
C ILE A 137 -13.83 2.34 -22.14
N HIS A 138 -12.62 2.72 -22.59
CA HIS A 138 -12.06 4.04 -22.34
C HIS A 138 -12.88 5.15 -23.02
N GLY A 139 -13.27 6.16 -22.26
CA GLY A 139 -14.03 7.30 -22.77
C GLY A 139 -15.50 7.04 -23.04
N THR A 140 -16.02 5.85 -22.79
CA THR A 140 -17.42 5.46 -23.04
C THR A 140 -18.34 5.71 -21.84
N GLY A 141 -17.78 5.95 -20.65
CA GLY A 141 -18.48 5.98 -19.38
C GLY A 141 -18.67 4.60 -18.75
N CYS A 142 -18.17 3.53 -19.40
CA CYS A 142 -18.12 2.19 -18.81
C CYS A 142 -16.91 2.05 -17.89
N ILE A 143 -17.03 1.19 -16.88
CA ILE A 143 -16.01 0.87 -15.89
C ILE A 143 -15.86 -0.65 -15.83
N GLU A 144 -14.73 -1.13 -15.35
CA GLU A 144 -14.46 -2.54 -15.11
C GLU A 144 -14.30 -2.77 -13.60
N PRO A 145 -15.40 -2.91 -12.85
CA PRO A 145 -15.37 -3.17 -11.42
C PRO A 145 -14.96 -4.60 -11.10
N SER A 146 -14.36 -4.77 -9.92
CA SER A 146 -14.12 -6.11 -9.36
C SER A 146 -15.44 -6.72 -8.86
N VAL A 147 -15.64 -8.00 -9.13
CA VAL A 147 -16.85 -8.72 -8.76
C VAL A 147 -16.56 -9.70 -7.64
N TYR A 148 -17.42 -9.69 -6.64
CA TYR A 148 -17.49 -10.66 -5.55
C TYR A 148 -18.73 -11.51 -5.70
N ASP A 149 -18.58 -12.81 -5.53
CA ASP A 149 -19.67 -13.77 -5.60
C ASP A 149 -19.72 -14.58 -4.31
N GLY A 150 -20.90 -14.95 -3.87
CA GLY A 150 -21.01 -15.78 -2.67
C GLY A 150 -22.42 -16.15 -2.28
N SER A 151 -22.52 -16.98 -1.24
CA SER A 151 -23.75 -17.56 -0.73
C SER A 151 -24.55 -16.56 0.13
N PRO A 152 -25.82 -16.89 0.45
CA PRO A 152 -26.64 -16.13 1.38
C PRO A 152 -25.92 -15.85 2.70
N GLY A 153 -26.02 -14.59 3.16
CA GLY A 153 -25.39 -14.12 4.39
C GLY A 153 -23.96 -13.62 4.23
N LEU A 154 -23.44 -13.52 2.99
CA LEU A 154 -22.09 -12.99 2.70
C LEU A 154 -21.90 -11.58 3.25
N ILE A 155 -22.85 -10.67 2.99
CA ILE A 155 -22.81 -9.26 3.44
C ILE A 155 -22.64 -9.19 4.97
N ALA A 156 -23.46 -9.93 5.70
CA ALA A 156 -23.41 -9.98 7.15
C ALA A 156 -22.12 -10.64 7.68
N THR A 157 -21.65 -11.70 7.00
CA THR A 157 -20.42 -12.42 7.38
C THR A 157 -19.19 -11.55 7.19
N LEU A 158 -19.07 -10.87 6.07
CA LEU A 158 -17.97 -9.92 5.83
C LEU A 158 -18.08 -8.68 6.74
N GLY A 159 -19.25 -8.41 7.31
CA GLY A 159 -19.51 -7.22 8.13
C GLY A 159 -19.63 -5.95 7.32
N LEU A 160 -20.05 -6.07 6.07
CA LEU A 160 -20.29 -4.94 5.19
C LEU A 160 -21.51 -4.15 5.67
N HIS A 161 -21.41 -2.83 5.56
CA HIS A 161 -22.48 -1.92 5.91
C HIS A 161 -23.26 -1.51 4.67
N LEU A 162 -24.56 -1.84 4.61
CA LEU A 162 -25.47 -1.34 3.59
C LEU A 162 -25.79 0.14 3.87
N VAL A 163 -25.43 0.99 2.93
CA VAL A 163 -25.73 2.44 2.99
C VAL A 163 -27.13 2.75 2.46
N ALA A 164 -27.57 1.97 1.46
CA ALA A 164 -28.91 2.11 0.87
C ALA A 164 -29.38 0.76 0.31
N GLY A 165 -30.69 0.60 0.18
CA GLY A 165 -31.30 -0.60 -0.39
C GLY A 165 -31.38 -1.77 0.60
N ARG A 166 -31.23 -2.98 0.07
CA ARG A 166 -31.39 -4.24 0.79
C ARG A 166 -30.35 -5.29 0.40
N ASP A 167 -30.21 -6.31 1.23
CA ASP A 167 -29.49 -7.55 0.88
C ASP A 167 -30.31 -8.39 -0.13
N PHE A 168 -29.65 -9.38 -0.72
CA PHE A 168 -30.26 -10.30 -1.68
C PHE A 168 -31.34 -11.17 -1.04
N LYS A 169 -32.38 -11.47 -1.80
CA LYS A 169 -33.40 -12.44 -1.42
C LYS A 169 -32.94 -13.85 -1.80
N PRO A 170 -33.47 -14.90 -1.13
CA PRO A 170 -33.10 -16.28 -1.45
C PRO A 170 -33.37 -16.70 -2.90
N ASP A 171 -34.41 -16.17 -3.51
CA ASP A 171 -34.83 -16.44 -4.89
C ASP A 171 -33.98 -15.69 -5.95
N GLU A 172 -33.16 -14.74 -5.53
CA GLU A 172 -32.26 -13.98 -6.42
C GLU A 172 -30.90 -14.68 -6.65
N TYR A 173 -30.59 -15.70 -5.86
CA TYR A 173 -29.35 -16.46 -6.02
C TYR A 173 -29.41 -17.39 -7.21
N VAL A 174 -28.38 -17.34 -8.06
CA VAL A 174 -28.24 -18.17 -9.26
C VAL A 174 -27.11 -19.18 -9.10
N LEU A 175 -27.33 -20.38 -9.60
CA LEU A 175 -26.34 -21.45 -9.65
C LEU A 175 -25.78 -21.54 -11.07
N GLY A 176 -24.53 -21.86 -11.19
CA GLY A 176 -23.88 -22.06 -12.47
C GLY A 176 -23.48 -20.75 -13.15
N GLN A 177 -23.27 -20.82 -14.47
CA GLN A 177 -22.85 -19.68 -15.29
C GLN A 177 -23.99 -18.71 -15.66
N LYS A 178 -25.10 -18.77 -14.95
CA LYS A 178 -26.21 -17.83 -15.16
C LYS A 178 -25.82 -16.46 -14.59
N ASN A 179 -26.04 -15.42 -15.38
CA ASN A 179 -25.82 -14.06 -14.89
C ASN A 179 -26.95 -13.67 -13.92
N PRO A 180 -26.63 -13.05 -12.78
CA PRO A 180 -27.62 -12.59 -11.85
C PRO A 180 -28.44 -11.43 -12.42
N SER A 181 -29.70 -11.29 -12.00
CA SER A 181 -30.55 -10.17 -12.39
C SER A 181 -30.39 -8.94 -11.49
N VAL A 182 -29.72 -9.11 -10.37
CA VAL A 182 -29.52 -8.07 -9.34
C VAL A 182 -28.07 -8.03 -8.87
N ALA A 183 -27.64 -6.85 -8.41
CA ALA A 183 -26.33 -6.66 -7.81
C ALA A 183 -26.38 -5.67 -6.64
N ILE A 184 -25.43 -5.80 -5.73
CA ILE A 184 -25.09 -4.80 -4.73
C ILE A 184 -23.76 -4.17 -5.14
N ILE A 185 -23.69 -2.84 -5.14
CA ILE A 185 -22.49 -2.12 -5.58
C ILE A 185 -21.88 -1.30 -4.45
N SER A 186 -20.61 -0.98 -4.56
CA SER A 186 -19.96 -0.05 -3.63
C SER A 186 -20.40 1.40 -3.88
N SER A 187 -20.31 2.24 -2.86
CA SER A 187 -20.57 3.67 -3.00
C SER A 187 -19.64 4.34 -4.01
N ALA A 188 -18.40 3.87 -4.14
CA ALA A 188 -17.44 4.37 -5.12
C ALA A 188 -17.90 4.08 -6.54
N LEU A 189 -18.28 2.83 -6.84
CA LEU A 189 -18.80 2.46 -8.16
C LEU A 189 -20.08 3.23 -8.50
N ALA A 190 -21.00 3.39 -7.54
CA ALA A 190 -22.20 4.18 -7.71
C ALA A 190 -21.89 5.64 -8.12
N GLN A 191 -20.93 6.25 -7.45
CA GLN A 191 -20.51 7.63 -7.73
C GLN A 191 -19.79 7.76 -9.07
N HIS A 192 -19.02 6.75 -9.49
CA HIS A 192 -18.33 6.77 -10.79
C HIS A 192 -19.29 6.58 -11.97
N LEU A 193 -20.27 5.66 -11.85
CA LEU A 193 -21.24 5.42 -12.92
C LEU A 193 -22.33 6.50 -13.01
N TRP A 194 -22.77 7.05 -11.86
CA TRP A 194 -23.83 8.05 -11.79
C TRP A 194 -23.50 9.19 -10.81
N PRO A 195 -22.56 10.09 -11.17
CA PRO A 195 -22.14 11.17 -10.28
C PRO A 195 -23.32 12.00 -9.77
N GLY A 196 -23.44 12.13 -8.45
CA GLY A 196 -24.48 12.95 -7.80
C GLY A 196 -25.91 12.43 -7.92
N GLN A 197 -26.12 11.20 -8.41
CA GLN A 197 -27.44 10.60 -8.56
C GLN A 197 -27.60 9.39 -7.63
N ASN A 198 -28.87 9.07 -7.31
CA ASN A 198 -29.16 7.82 -6.61
C ASN A 198 -29.00 6.62 -7.57
N ALA A 199 -28.11 5.69 -7.26
CA ALA A 199 -27.88 4.50 -8.06
C ALA A 199 -28.86 3.35 -7.75
N LEU A 200 -29.60 3.41 -6.64
CA LEU A 200 -30.53 2.37 -6.26
C LEU A 200 -31.65 2.20 -7.27
N GLY A 201 -31.90 0.98 -7.69
CA GLY A 201 -32.91 0.63 -8.69
C GLY A 201 -32.50 0.86 -10.15
N LYS A 202 -31.33 1.46 -10.40
CA LYS A 202 -30.80 1.65 -11.77
C LYS A 202 -30.28 0.36 -12.35
N GLU A 203 -30.18 0.33 -13.67
CA GLU A 203 -29.71 -0.81 -14.46
C GLU A 203 -28.24 -0.66 -14.83
N LEU A 204 -27.52 -1.76 -14.68
CA LEU A 204 -26.15 -1.96 -15.13
C LEU A 204 -26.19 -2.84 -16.39
N TYR A 205 -25.44 -2.46 -17.39
CA TYR A 205 -25.30 -3.19 -18.64
C TYR A 205 -23.94 -3.90 -18.65
N VAL A 206 -23.96 -5.23 -18.52
CA VAL A 206 -22.77 -6.10 -18.46
C VAL A 206 -22.82 -7.05 -19.64
N GLY A 207 -22.08 -6.77 -20.70
CA GLY A 207 -22.22 -7.47 -21.98
C GLY A 207 -23.67 -7.40 -22.48
N HIS A 208 -24.31 -8.55 -22.69
CA HIS A 208 -25.71 -8.63 -23.14
C HIS A 208 -26.72 -8.74 -21.97
N HIS A 209 -26.29 -8.54 -20.75
CA HIS A 209 -27.12 -8.72 -19.55
C HIS A 209 -27.42 -7.41 -18.87
N ILE A 210 -28.65 -7.29 -18.37
CA ILE A 210 -29.09 -6.15 -17.56
C ILE A 210 -29.20 -6.61 -16.13
N ILE A 211 -28.51 -5.92 -15.24
CA ILE A 211 -28.44 -6.21 -13.81
C ILE A 211 -28.95 -5.00 -13.02
N ARG A 212 -29.93 -5.19 -12.12
CA ARG A 212 -30.49 -4.11 -11.36
C ARG A 212 -29.76 -3.93 -10.03
N VAL A 213 -29.44 -2.69 -9.66
CA VAL A 213 -28.86 -2.35 -8.37
C VAL A 213 -29.95 -2.41 -7.28
N VAL A 214 -29.81 -3.35 -6.34
CA VAL A 214 -30.75 -3.54 -5.23
C VAL A 214 -30.22 -3.06 -3.88
N GLY A 215 -28.91 -2.85 -3.78
CA GLY A 215 -28.26 -2.36 -2.58
C GLY A 215 -26.96 -1.63 -2.87
N ILE A 216 -26.57 -0.79 -1.95
CA ILE A 216 -25.29 -0.05 -1.99
C ILE A 216 -24.59 -0.30 -0.67
N VAL A 217 -23.36 -0.85 -0.74
CA VAL A 217 -22.45 -0.97 0.41
C VAL A 217 -21.53 0.25 0.48
N GLY A 218 -21.05 0.58 1.66
CA GLY A 218 -20.11 1.68 1.84
C GLY A 218 -18.78 1.43 1.12
N THR A 219 -17.77 1.08 1.88
CA THR A 219 -16.44 0.74 1.36
C THR A 219 -16.33 -0.76 1.14
N LEU A 220 -15.86 -1.17 -0.02
CA LEU A 220 -15.40 -2.54 -0.30
C LEU A 220 -14.20 -2.46 -1.22
N LEU A 221 -13.03 -2.86 -0.72
CA LEU A 221 -11.77 -2.82 -1.46
C LEU A 221 -11.74 -3.96 -2.48
N ALA A 222 -11.15 -3.72 -3.65
CA ALA A 222 -10.93 -4.73 -4.67
C ALA A 222 -9.96 -5.85 -4.22
N PRO A 223 -10.02 -7.05 -4.81
CA PRO A 223 -9.08 -8.14 -4.54
C PRO A 223 -7.64 -7.79 -4.91
N ASN A 224 -7.45 -7.03 -6.00
CA ASN A 224 -6.19 -6.45 -6.41
C ASN A 224 -6.25 -4.93 -6.34
N LEU A 225 -5.11 -4.31 -5.99
CA LEU A 225 -5.01 -2.86 -6.02
C LEU A 225 -4.76 -2.40 -7.46
N HIS A 226 -5.72 -1.72 -8.01
CA HIS A 226 -5.63 -0.99 -9.28
C HIS A 226 -5.15 0.43 -8.98
N GLY A 227 -4.33 1.03 -9.77
CA GLY A 227 -3.83 2.41 -9.55
C GLY A 227 -4.92 3.44 -9.21
N ALA A 228 -4.55 4.68 -9.01
CA ALA A 228 -5.34 5.75 -8.41
C ALA A 228 -6.83 5.77 -8.80
N GLY A 229 -7.69 5.64 -7.80
CA GLY A 229 -9.12 5.95 -7.87
C GLY A 229 -10.06 4.75 -8.08
N ARG A 230 -9.58 3.57 -8.51
CA ARG A 230 -10.46 2.42 -8.83
C ARG A 230 -10.43 1.26 -7.84
N ASN A 231 -9.68 1.37 -6.78
CA ASN A 231 -9.55 0.31 -5.77
C ASN A 231 -10.86 -0.04 -5.05
N TYR A 232 -11.88 0.78 -5.16
CA TYR A 232 -13.18 0.59 -4.52
C TYR A 232 -14.34 0.44 -5.51
N ASP A 233 -14.05 0.34 -6.81
CA ASP A 233 -15.06 0.05 -7.82
C ASP A 233 -15.37 -1.43 -7.79
N THR A 234 -16.31 -1.81 -6.94
CA THR A 234 -16.63 -3.21 -6.66
C THR A 234 -18.13 -3.45 -6.71
N MET A 235 -18.52 -4.66 -7.08
CA MET A 235 -19.89 -5.12 -6.99
C MET A 235 -19.96 -6.54 -6.44
N ILE A 236 -21.09 -6.90 -5.88
CA ILE A 236 -21.37 -8.21 -5.31
C ILE A 236 -22.53 -8.81 -6.09
N TRP A 237 -22.36 -10.04 -6.51
CA TRP A 237 -23.36 -10.83 -7.21
C TRP A 237 -23.89 -11.97 -6.34
N PRO A 238 -25.21 -12.26 -6.34
CA PRO A 238 -25.78 -13.41 -5.68
C PRO A 238 -25.57 -14.66 -6.54
N GLN A 239 -24.31 -15.07 -6.71
CA GLN A 239 -23.92 -16.22 -7.50
C GLN A 239 -23.24 -17.27 -6.62
N LEU A 240 -23.76 -18.49 -6.72
CA LEU A 240 -23.27 -19.65 -5.98
C LEU A 240 -22.12 -20.32 -6.74
N ALA A 241 -21.18 -20.93 -5.99
CA ALA A 241 -20.06 -21.61 -6.63
C ALA A 241 -20.51 -22.81 -7.45
N GLU A 242 -19.90 -22.96 -8.62
CA GLU A 242 -20.06 -24.09 -9.53
C GLU A 242 -18.94 -25.13 -9.38
N SER A 243 -18.00 -24.89 -8.50
CA SER A 243 -16.78 -25.69 -8.45
C SER A 243 -16.72 -26.52 -7.17
N THR A 244 -16.01 -27.65 -7.29
CA THR A 244 -15.69 -28.52 -6.16
C THR A 244 -14.81 -27.87 -5.10
N GLY A 245 -14.21 -26.69 -5.39
CA GLY A 245 -13.35 -25.94 -4.48
C GLY A 245 -13.88 -24.56 -4.16
N VAL A 246 -14.14 -24.29 -2.88
CA VAL A 246 -14.69 -23.03 -2.39
C VAL A 246 -13.96 -22.53 -1.17
N PHE A 247 -14.02 -21.21 -0.97
CA PHE A 247 -13.59 -20.58 0.26
C PHE A 247 -14.78 -20.39 1.18
N TYR A 248 -14.67 -20.88 2.41
CA TYR A 248 -15.61 -20.58 3.47
C TYR A 248 -15.02 -19.49 4.36
N VAL A 249 -15.81 -18.44 4.55
CA VAL A 249 -15.48 -17.32 5.45
C VAL A 249 -16.34 -17.44 6.67
N MET A 250 -15.72 -17.38 7.85
CA MET A 250 -16.41 -17.47 9.14
C MET A 250 -16.14 -16.20 9.93
N ARG A 251 -17.18 -15.63 10.51
CA ARG A 251 -17.09 -14.48 11.41
C ARG A 251 -17.17 -14.91 12.86
N SER A 252 -16.23 -14.44 13.70
CA SER A 252 -16.16 -14.77 15.12
C SER A 252 -15.55 -13.66 15.94
N ALA A 253 -15.45 -13.83 17.27
CA ALA A 253 -14.65 -12.92 18.08
C ALA A 253 -13.15 -13.05 17.73
N PRO A 254 -12.38 -11.95 17.75
CA PRO A 254 -10.94 -11.97 17.37
C PRO A 254 -10.11 -13.00 18.13
N ARG A 255 -10.39 -13.21 19.41
CA ARG A 255 -9.68 -14.18 20.27
C ARG A 255 -9.95 -15.65 19.91
N ASP A 256 -11.08 -15.95 19.26
CA ASP A 256 -11.51 -17.33 18.98
C ASP A 256 -11.06 -17.84 17.60
N ARG A 257 -10.54 -16.96 16.74
CA ARG A 257 -10.24 -17.29 15.33
C ARG A 257 -9.36 -18.51 15.13
N ALA A 258 -8.28 -18.64 15.92
CA ALA A 258 -7.36 -19.78 15.79
C ALA A 258 -8.02 -21.10 16.19
N ARG A 259 -8.82 -21.09 17.26
CA ARG A 259 -9.62 -22.26 17.69
C ARG A 259 -10.64 -22.63 16.63
N ILE A 260 -11.38 -21.65 16.13
CA ILE A 260 -12.41 -21.87 15.10
C ILE A 260 -11.83 -22.43 13.82
N LEU A 261 -10.65 -21.98 13.36
CA LEU A 261 -9.97 -22.58 12.20
C LEU A 261 -9.64 -24.05 12.41
N LYS A 262 -9.15 -24.40 13.60
CA LYS A 262 -8.86 -25.79 13.94
C LYS A 262 -10.14 -26.65 13.97
N ASP A 263 -11.20 -26.14 14.61
CA ASP A 263 -12.50 -26.81 14.73
C ASP A 263 -13.17 -26.93 13.36
N ALA A 264 -13.12 -25.89 12.52
CA ALA A 264 -13.64 -25.89 11.16
C ALA A 264 -12.98 -26.97 10.28
N LYS A 265 -11.65 -27.03 10.32
CA LYS A 265 -10.92 -28.08 9.62
C LYS A 265 -11.37 -29.49 10.07
N ALA A 266 -11.47 -29.69 11.37
CA ALA A 266 -11.93 -30.97 11.92
C ALA A 266 -13.38 -31.29 11.54
N ALA A 267 -14.28 -30.30 11.58
CA ALA A 267 -15.69 -30.46 11.21
C ALA A 267 -15.83 -30.83 9.73
N LEU A 268 -15.17 -30.11 8.83
CA LEU A 268 -15.24 -30.40 7.40
C LEU A 268 -14.68 -31.79 7.05
N LEU A 269 -13.56 -32.21 7.65
CA LEU A 269 -12.98 -33.53 7.41
C LEU A 269 -13.85 -34.67 7.90
N LYS A 270 -14.70 -34.46 8.90
CA LYS A 270 -15.66 -35.46 9.38
C LYS A 270 -16.83 -35.69 8.42
N LEU A 271 -17.13 -34.75 7.53
CA LEU A 271 -18.27 -34.83 6.62
C LEU A 271 -18.05 -35.77 5.40
N GLY A 272 -16.82 -36.21 5.16
CA GLY A 272 -16.54 -37.20 4.11
C GLY A 272 -15.07 -37.34 3.75
N PRO A 273 -14.67 -38.52 3.25
CA PRO A 273 -13.26 -38.84 2.95
C PRO A 273 -12.72 -38.16 1.67
N GLY A 274 -13.58 -37.68 0.78
CA GLY A 274 -13.18 -37.07 -0.50
C GLY A 274 -12.82 -35.60 -0.41
N ARG A 275 -12.54 -35.05 0.79
CA ARG A 275 -12.23 -33.63 0.96
C ARG A 275 -10.74 -33.39 1.07
N PHE A 276 -10.30 -32.42 0.35
CA PHE A 276 -8.96 -31.84 0.46
C PHE A 276 -9.04 -30.44 1.03
N ILE A 277 -8.39 -30.23 2.17
CA ILE A 277 -8.23 -28.90 2.77
C ILE A 277 -6.77 -28.51 2.62
N ASN A 278 -6.53 -27.50 1.77
CA ASN A 278 -5.18 -27.01 1.57
C ASN A 278 -4.70 -26.24 2.81
N PRO A 279 -3.64 -26.70 3.50
CA PRO A 279 -3.15 -26.06 4.72
C PRO A 279 -2.76 -24.58 4.52
N LYS A 280 -2.37 -24.22 3.30
CA LYS A 280 -2.00 -22.85 2.93
C LYS A 280 -3.17 -21.85 3.02
N TYR A 281 -4.39 -22.34 2.86
CA TYR A 281 -5.60 -21.51 2.88
C TYR A 281 -6.47 -21.80 4.11
N VAL A 282 -5.86 -22.11 5.24
CA VAL A 282 -6.48 -22.22 6.57
C VAL A 282 -5.90 -21.10 7.42
N GLU A 283 -6.45 -19.91 7.28
CA GLU A 283 -5.83 -18.72 7.83
C GLU A 283 -6.83 -17.65 8.24
N THR A 284 -6.40 -16.73 9.09
CA THR A 284 -7.18 -15.54 9.43
C THR A 284 -7.04 -14.50 8.33
N TYR A 285 -8.06 -13.66 8.14
CA TYR A 285 -7.99 -12.59 7.15
C TYR A 285 -6.80 -11.63 7.37
N THR A 286 -6.42 -11.42 8.64
CA THR A 286 -5.23 -10.62 8.97
C THR A 286 -3.92 -11.24 8.44
N GLN A 287 -3.84 -12.58 8.32
CA GLN A 287 -2.71 -13.26 7.67
C GLN A 287 -2.75 -13.09 6.15
N ILE A 288 -3.94 -13.21 5.53
CA ILE A 288 -4.11 -12.92 4.09
C ILE A 288 -3.61 -11.52 3.76
N ARG A 289 -4.06 -10.50 4.52
CA ARG A 289 -3.60 -9.12 4.37
C ARG A 289 -2.08 -8.99 4.54
N ALA A 290 -1.51 -9.62 5.56
CA ALA A 290 -0.06 -9.57 5.80
C ALA A 290 0.72 -10.22 4.65
N GLN A 291 0.25 -11.33 4.10
CA GLN A 291 0.86 -12.01 2.96
C GLN A 291 0.73 -11.18 1.68
N TYR A 292 -0.41 -10.52 1.46
CA TYR A 292 -0.59 -9.63 0.32
C TYR A 292 0.46 -8.53 0.29
N PHE A 293 0.68 -7.86 1.43
CA PHE A 293 1.62 -6.75 1.57
C PHE A 293 3.03 -7.16 2.00
N GLN A 294 3.36 -8.46 2.05
CA GLN A 294 4.68 -8.94 2.48
C GLN A 294 5.81 -8.32 1.65
N ARG A 295 5.62 -8.23 0.34
CA ARG A 295 6.61 -7.63 -0.56
C ARG A 295 6.78 -6.13 -0.27
N ASP A 296 5.68 -5.42 -0.03
CA ASP A 296 5.71 -3.98 0.25
C ASP A 296 6.37 -3.67 1.59
N THR A 297 6.06 -4.42 2.63
CA THR A 297 6.68 -4.27 3.95
C THR A 297 8.18 -4.56 3.91
N THR A 298 8.61 -5.59 3.17
CA THR A 298 10.04 -5.90 2.96
C THR A 298 10.74 -4.76 2.22
N MET A 299 10.12 -4.24 1.14
CA MET A 299 10.69 -3.11 0.40
C MET A 299 10.78 -1.84 1.25
N ILE A 300 9.78 -1.54 2.09
CA ILE A 300 9.84 -0.42 3.04
C ILE A 300 11.04 -0.59 3.97
N GLY A 301 11.24 -1.79 4.53
CA GLY A 301 12.39 -2.09 5.39
C GLY A 301 13.73 -1.84 4.70
N LEU A 302 13.89 -2.32 3.47
CA LEU A 302 15.11 -2.11 2.67
C LEU A 302 15.33 -0.63 2.32
N LEU A 303 14.28 0.10 1.97
CA LEU A 303 14.36 1.53 1.68
C LEU A 303 14.76 2.34 2.91
N ILE A 304 14.20 2.03 4.09
CA ILE A 304 14.58 2.66 5.37
C ILE A 304 16.05 2.37 5.68
N ALA A 305 16.47 1.10 5.59
CA ALA A 305 17.86 0.71 5.86
C ALA A 305 18.84 1.43 4.92
N SER A 306 18.53 1.52 3.63
CA SER A 306 19.34 2.22 2.62
C SER A 306 19.41 3.72 2.90
N ALA A 307 18.29 4.36 3.24
CA ALA A 307 18.25 5.78 3.58
C ALA A 307 19.08 6.09 4.83
N LEU A 308 18.94 5.28 5.88
CA LEU A 308 19.73 5.43 7.11
C LEU A 308 21.22 5.21 6.86
N GLY A 309 21.59 4.20 6.07
CA GLY A 309 22.98 3.97 5.65
C GLY A 309 23.56 5.17 4.90
N LEU A 310 22.80 5.74 3.97
CA LEU A 310 23.23 6.91 3.20
C LEU A 310 23.39 8.17 4.07
N LEU A 311 22.44 8.40 5.01
CA LEU A 311 22.53 9.48 5.98
C LEU A 311 23.73 9.31 6.90
N PHE A 312 24.02 8.09 7.35
CA PHE A 312 25.18 7.77 8.18
C PHE A 312 26.53 8.05 7.46
N VAL A 313 26.65 7.59 6.20
CA VAL A 313 27.85 7.87 5.38
C VAL A 313 28.02 9.39 5.17
N THR A 314 26.90 10.09 4.96
CA THR A 314 26.94 11.56 4.80
C THR A 314 27.37 12.26 6.09
N ALA A 315 26.88 11.81 7.25
CA ALA A 315 27.27 12.34 8.54
C ALA A 315 28.78 12.14 8.81
N ILE A 316 29.32 10.94 8.49
CA ILE A 316 30.77 10.65 8.62
C ILE A 316 31.57 11.55 7.67
N GLY A 317 31.12 11.71 6.43
CA GLY A 317 31.77 12.58 5.45
C GLY A 317 31.88 14.02 5.92
N ILE A 318 30.75 14.59 6.41
CA ILE A 318 30.73 15.95 6.98
C ILE A 318 31.64 16.06 8.20
N THR A 319 31.56 15.10 9.13
CA THR A 319 32.38 15.09 10.35
C THR A 319 33.87 14.98 10.03
N GLY A 320 34.24 14.09 9.11
CA GLY A 320 35.63 13.89 8.69
C GLY A 320 36.24 15.14 8.08
N LEU A 321 35.52 15.78 7.15
CA LEU A 321 35.96 17.04 6.53
C LEU A 321 36.02 18.20 7.51
N ALA A 322 35.04 18.30 8.44
CA ALA A 322 35.05 19.32 9.46
C ALA A 322 36.26 19.15 10.41
N ASN A 323 36.60 17.92 10.83
CA ASN A 323 37.81 17.64 11.60
C ASN A 323 39.08 18.05 10.87
N PHE A 324 39.20 17.71 9.58
CA PHE A 324 40.34 18.09 8.76
C PHE A 324 40.49 19.61 8.65
N TRP A 325 39.40 20.35 8.48
CA TRP A 325 39.44 21.82 8.43
C TRP A 325 39.80 22.44 9.81
N VAL A 326 39.29 21.89 10.91
CA VAL A 326 39.67 22.35 12.27
C VAL A 326 41.15 22.17 12.47
N GLN A 327 41.75 21.01 12.12
CA GLN A 327 43.16 20.75 12.27
C GLN A 327 44.04 21.74 11.47
N ARG A 328 43.69 22.00 10.20
CA ARG A 328 44.41 22.95 9.34
C ARG A 328 44.29 24.41 9.78
N ARG A 329 43.25 24.77 10.54
CA ARG A 329 42.99 26.15 10.98
C ARG A 329 43.28 26.37 12.46
N THR A 330 43.87 25.39 13.16
CA THR A 330 44.14 25.47 14.60
C THR A 330 44.91 26.72 14.99
N ARG A 331 45.98 27.09 14.21
CA ARG A 331 46.77 28.31 14.42
C ARG A 331 45.92 29.58 14.25
N SER A 332 45.13 29.68 13.21
CA SER A 332 44.21 30.82 12.94
C SER A 332 43.16 30.98 14.03
N ILE A 333 42.62 29.84 14.51
CA ILE A 333 41.65 29.81 15.64
C ILE A 333 42.29 30.33 16.91
N GLY A 334 43.52 29.87 17.20
CA GLY A 334 44.30 30.34 18.37
C GLY A 334 44.55 31.84 18.34
N ILE A 335 44.95 32.40 17.17
CA ILE A 335 45.15 33.86 17.00
C ILE A 335 43.82 34.61 17.26
N ARG A 336 42.71 34.19 16.69
CA ARG A 336 41.41 34.83 16.89
C ARG A 336 40.97 34.80 18.35
N ARG A 337 41.26 33.74 19.09
CA ARG A 337 41.00 33.63 20.52
C ARG A 337 41.91 34.55 21.35
N ALA A 338 43.18 34.70 20.96
CA ALA A 338 44.10 35.62 21.60
C ALA A 338 43.69 37.11 21.45
N ILE A 339 43.00 37.46 20.34
CA ILE A 339 42.48 38.81 20.05
C ILE A 339 41.07 39.00 20.68
N GLY A 340 40.51 38.02 21.44
CA GLY A 340 39.27 38.18 22.21
C GLY A 340 38.02 37.45 21.64
N ALA A 341 38.13 36.60 20.61
CA ALA A 341 37.00 35.82 20.15
C ALA A 341 36.55 34.79 21.20
N THR A 342 35.26 34.75 21.48
CA THR A 342 34.65 33.79 22.41
C THR A 342 34.55 32.38 21.80
N ARG A 343 34.38 31.38 22.68
CA ARG A 343 34.09 29.98 22.19
C ARG A 343 32.86 29.92 21.33
N ALA A 344 31.83 30.68 21.69
CA ALA A 344 30.57 30.76 20.93
C ALA A 344 30.75 31.35 19.52
N ASP A 345 31.64 32.34 19.36
CA ASP A 345 31.92 32.95 18.05
C ASP A 345 32.56 31.95 17.11
N ILE A 346 33.49 31.13 17.62
CA ILE A 346 34.15 30.09 16.84
C ILE A 346 33.15 28.99 16.46
N LEU A 347 32.32 28.54 17.41
CA LEU A 347 31.29 27.56 17.17
C LEU A 347 30.32 28.03 16.08
N ARG A 348 29.77 29.25 16.22
CA ARG A 348 28.85 29.84 15.24
C ARG A 348 29.48 30.03 13.87
N TYR A 349 30.76 30.31 13.80
CA TYR A 349 31.48 30.43 12.54
C TYR A 349 31.52 29.11 11.79
N PHE A 350 31.91 28.00 12.43
CA PHE A 350 31.93 26.67 11.80
C PHE A 350 30.53 26.16 11.45
N GLN A 351 29.53 26.39 12.30
CA GLN A 351 28.14 26.06 11.99
C GLN A 351 27.60 26.85 10.79
N ALA A 352 27.92 28.15 10.70
CA ALA A 352 27.48 28.96 9.56
C ALA A 352 28.17 28.55 8.25
N GLU A 353 29.48 28.21 8.29
CA GLU A 353 30.22 27.71 7.13
C GLU A 353 29.60 26.38 6.61
N ASN A 354 29.32 25.44 7.53
CA ASN A 354 28.66 24.18 7.19
C ASN A 354 27.23 24.39 6.70
N PHE A 355 26.47 25.29 7.34
CA PHE A 355 25.10 25.60 6.91
C PHE A 355 25.05 26.07 5.47
N LEU A 356 25.97 26.93 5.04
CA LEU A 356 26.04 27.37 3.65
C LEU A 356 26.34 26.23 2.69
N ILE A 357 27.30 25.36 3.01
CA ILE A 357 27.66 24.23 2.17
C ILE A 357 26.48 23.27 2.03
N VAL A 358 25.84 22.92 3.15
CA VAL A 358 24.67 22.03 3.16
C VAL A 358 23.50 22.67 2.40
N THR A 359 23.30 24.00 2.54
CA THR A 359 22.24 24.70 1.80
C THR A 359 22.46 24.63 0.29
N PHE A 360 23.69 24.84 -0.20
CA PHE A 360 24.00 24.67 -1.63
C PHE A 360 23.79 23.23 -2.07
N GLY A 361 24.20 22.24 -1.26
CA GLY A 361 23.96 20.83 -1.53
C GLY A 361 22.47 20.50 -1.60
N VAL A 362 21.67 20.99 -0.65
CA VAL A 362 20.22 20.78 -0.62
C VAL A 362 19.54 21.41 -1.83
N VAL A 363 19.89 22.64 -2.22
CA VAL A 363 19.30 23.30 -3.41
C VAL A 363 19.57 22.48 -4.68
N ILE A 364 20.80 22.06 -4.89
CA ILE A 364 21.14 21.19 -6.03
C ILE A 364 20.43 19.84 -5.89
N GLY A 365 20.37 19.26 -4.69
CA GLY A 365 19.72 17.99 -4.39
C GLY A 365 18.22 18.00 -4.66
N VAL A 366 17.54 19.10 -4.36
CA VAL A 366 16.11 19.29 -4.67
C VAL A 366 15.89 19.29 -6.19
N LEU A 367 16.73 19.98 -6.95
CA LEU A 367 16.65 19.96 -8.41
C LEU A 367 16.90 18.56 -8.97
N LEU A 368 17.88 17.85 -8.43
CA LEU A 368 18.17 16.46 -8.78
C LEU A 368 17.03 15.52 -8.37
N ALA A 369 16.37 15.74 -7.23
CA ALA A 369 15.23 14.94 -6.78
C ALA A 369 14.07 15.03 -7.75
N ILE A 370 13.76 16.24 -8.22
CA ILE A 370 12.71 16.47 -9.22
C ILE A 370 13.10 15.81 -10.55
N GLY A 371 14.33 16.01 -11.02
CA GLY A 371 14.83 15.40 -12.27
C GLY A 371 14.77 13.87 -12.22
N LEU A 372 15.21 13.26 -11.11
CA LEU A 372 15.16 11.81 -10.91
C LEU A 372 13.72 11.30 -10.90
N ASN A 373 12.81 12.00 -10.20
CA ASN A 373 11.40 11.62 -10.18
C ASN A 373 10.77 11.67 -11.57
N LEU A 374 11.03 12.73 -12.35
CA LEU A 374 10.55 12.83 -13.73
C LEU A 374 11.07 11.70 -14.63
N LEU A 375 12.31 11.29 -14.43
CA LEU A 375 12.91 10.17 -15.15
C LEU A 375 12.25 8.84 -14.76
N LEU A 376 12.01 8.64 -13.46
CA LEU A 376 11.32 7.44 -12.95
C LEU A 376 9.85 7.39 -13.42
N MET A 377 9.15 8.53 -13.48
CA MET A 377 7.80 8.60 -14.04
C MET A 377 7.74 8.11 -15.48
N LYS A 378 8.72 8.51 -16.29
CA LYS A 378 8.77 8.15 -17.73
C LYS A 378 9.00 6.65 -17.96
N HIS A 379 9.72 5.97 -17.05
CA HIS A 379 10.13 4.56 -17.22
C HIS A 379 9.32 3.58 -16.38
N TYR A 380 8.72 4.02 -15.28
CA TYR A 380 8.08 3.15 -14.29
C TYR A 380 6.66 3.58 -13.92
N GLU A 381 6.06 4.54 -14.65
CA GLU A 381 4.69 5.05 -14.42
C GLU A 381 4.43 5.48 -12.96
N LEU A 382 5.47 5.89 -12.25
CA LEU A 382 5.35 6.36 -10.88
C LEU A 382 4.61 7.71 -10.83
N PRO A 383 3.79 7.97 -9.80
CA PRO A 383 3.13 9.25 -9.66
C PRO A 383 4.15 10.38 -9.36
N ARG A 384 3.73 11.61 -9.62
CA ARG A 384 4.55 12.80 -9.37
C ARG A 384 4.89 12.94 -7.89
N LEU A 385 6.13 13.30 -7.60
CA LEU A 385 6.59 13.65 -6.26
C LEU A 385 5.86 14.92 -5.79
N PRO A 386 5.04 14.85 -4.73
CA PRO A 386 4.43 16.05 -4.17
C PRO A 386 5.50 16.98 -3.60
N LEU A 387 5.44 18.26 -3.94
CA LEU A 387 6.47 19.24 -3.59
C LEU A 387 6.75 19.37 -2.10
N TRP A 388 5.80 18.99 -1.23
CA TRP A 388 5.97 19.07 0.21
C TRP A 388 6.97 18.06 0.81
N TYR A 389 7.36 16.98 0.08
CA TYR A 389 8.44 16.08 0.50
C TYR A 389 9.82 16.74 0.40
N LEU A 390 10.00 17.70 -0.48
CA LEU A 390 11.27 18.39 -0.67
C LEU A 390 11.71 19.19 0.57
N PRO A 391 10.86 20.02 1.19
CA PRO A 391 11.18 20.68 2.46
C PRO A 391 11.50 19.71 3.59
N VAL A 392 10.82 18.56 3.67
CA VAL A 392 11.10 17.53 4.70
C VAL A 392 12.52 16.99 4.54
N GLY A 393 12.92 16.58 3.34
CA GLY A 393 14.29 16.14 3.06
C GLY A 393 15.33 17.21 3.32
N ALA A 394 15.05 18.47 2.95
CA ALA A 394 15.91 19.60 3.23
C ALA A 394 16.16 19.80 4.73
N VAL A 395 15.11 19.82 5.54
CA VAL A 395 15.20 19.97 7.00
C VAL A 395 15.99 18.83 7.63
N VAL A 396 15.73 17.57 7.22
CA VAL A 396 16.47 16.41 7.72
C VAL A 396 17.98 16.56 7.47
N LEU A 397 18.37 16.97 6.25
CA LEU A 397 19.79 17.14 5.90
C LEU A 397 20.42 18.36 6.58
N TRP A 398 19.70 19.44 6.75
CA TRP A 398 20.21 20.59 7.54
C TRP A 398 20.46 20.19 8.99
N LEU A 399 19.52 19.49 9.63
CA LEU A 399 19.71 18.99 10.99
C LEU A 399 20.89 18.02 11.08
N LEU A 400 20.97 17.06 10.15
CA LEU A 400 22.09 16.12 10.07
C LEU A 400 23.41 16.84 9.92
N GLY A 401 23.49 17.81 9.00
CA GLY A 401 24.70 18.61 8.77
C GLY A 401 25.14 19.38 10.00
N GLN A 402 24.21 20.05 10.68
CA GLN A 402 24.52 20.81 11.91
C GLN A 402 24.97 19.90 13.06
N LEU A 403 24.30 18.76 13.26
CA LEU A 403 24.67 17.78 14.27
C LEU A 403 26.05 17.16 13.99
N SER A 404 26.33 16.83 12.73
CA SER A 404 27.61 16.22 12.31
C SER A 404 28.82 17.14 12.54
N VAL A 405 28.65 18.46 12.40
CA VAL A 405 29.71 19.44 12.62
C VAL A 405 29.84 19.84 14.11
N LEU A 406 28.85 19.54 14.92
CA LEU A 406 28.84 20.02 16.32
C LEU A 406 30.06 19.53 17.11
N ALA A 407 30.41 18.25 17.05
CA ALA A 407 31.54 17.69 17.77
C ALA A 407 32.90 18.28 17.31
N PRO A 408 33.23 18.35 16.00
CA PRO A 408 34.42 19.05 15.51
C PRO A 408 34.48 20.53 15.89
N ALA A 409 33.35 21.24 15.79
CA ALA A 409 33.27 22.66 16.11
C ALA A 409 33.46 22.94 17.61
N LEU A 410 32.96 22.08 18.51
CA LEU A 410 33.23 22.14 19.95
C LEU A 410 34.70 21.89 20.25
N ARG A 411 35.34 20.93 19.56
CA ARG A 411 36.81 20.73 19.71
C ARG A 411 37.57 21.96 19.27
N ALA A 412 37.19 22.58 18.13
CA ALA A 412 37.80 23.81 17.64
C ALA A 412 37.65 24.98 18.65
N SER A 413 36.50 25.12 19.28
CA SER A 413 36.23 26.19 20.25
C SER A 413 37.05 26.05 21.56
N ASN A 414 37.55 24.86 21.88
CA ASN A 414 38.33 24.57 23.07
C ASN A 414 39.86 24.68 22.86
N VAL A 415 40.34 25.03 21.66
CA VAL A 415 41.77 25.22 21.37
C VAL A 415 42.33 26.36 22.23
N PRO A 416 43.39 26.13 23.07
CA PRO A 416 43.98 27.18 23.89
C PRO A 416 44.72 28.23 23.06
N PRO A 417 44.69 29.53 23.42
CA PRO A 417 45.42 30.58 22.67
C PRO A 417 46.93 30.34 22.56
N VAL A 418 47.53 29.67 23.55
CA VAL A 418 48.98 29.39 23.65
C VAL A 418 49.47 28.46 22.50
N VAL A 419 48.57 27.64 21.92
CA VAL A 419 48.93 26.74 20.77
C VAL A 419 49.29 27.56 19.54
N ALA A 420 48.80 28.80 19.41
CA ALA A 420 49.12 29.67 18.27
C ALA A 420 50.57 30.21 18.29
N THR A 421 51.22 30.24 19.45
CA THR A 421 52.54 30.81 19.69
C THR A 421 53.66 29.77 19.77
N ARG A 422 53.33 28.46 19.84
CA ARG A 422 54.29 27.35 20.06
C ARG A 422 54.76 26.62 18.80
N SER A 423 54.46 27.08 17.62
CA SER A 423 54.96 26.48 16.39
C SER A 423 56.09 27.32 15.81
N VAL A 424 57.29 27.06 16.25
CA VAL A 424 58.51 27.24 15.50
C VAL A 424 58.92 25.90 14.96
#